data_9a73215661d72173d77fcae6f4b9269b
#
_entry.id   9a73215661d72173d77fcae6f4b9269b
#
_cell.length_a   1.000
_cell.length_b   1.000
_cell.length_c   1.000
_cell.angle_alpha   90.00
_cell.angle_beta   90.00
_cell.angle_gamma   90.00
#
_symmetry.space_group_name_H-M   'P 1'
#
loop_
_entity.id
_entity.type
_entity.pdbx_description
1 polymer ?
#
loop_
_entity_poly.entity_id
_entity_poly.type
_entity_poly.pdbx_seq_one_letter_code
_entity_poly.pdbx_strand_id
1 'polypeptide(L)'
;TIFDRTNKGIHVSREGEIFLGYARQVLEQAALIEEKYKHKSGGKQEFCISTQHYSFAVNAFVDLIKEYGSENYDFSLRETQTYEIIDDVARMKSEIGILYLNEFNASVLEKIMKANFYL
;
A
#
# COMPACT_ATOMS: atom_id res chain seq x y z
N THR A 1 29.90 -5.95 5.00
CA THR A 1 29.47 -6.32 6.36
C THR A 1 28.28 -5.47 6.83
N ILE A 2 27.33 -6.11 7.50
CA ILE A 2 26.14 -5.44 8.04
C ILE A 2 26.50 -4.65 9.31
N PHE A 3 27.45 -5.15 10.11
CA PHE A 3 27.85 -4.55 11.36
C PHE A 3 29.32 -4.20 11.36
N ASP A 4 29.66 -3.04 11.91
CA ASP A 4 31.03 -2.61 12.17
C ASP A 4 31.32 -2.65 13.68
N ARG A 5 32.44 -3.24 14.04
CA ARG A 5 32.86 -3.34 15.42
C ARG A 5 33.78 -2.15 15.76
N THR A 6 33.44 -1.40 16.80
CA THR A 6 34.22 -0.28 17.30
C THR A 6 34.52 -0.44 18.80
N ASN A 7 35.38 0.43 19.35
CA ASN A 7 35.68 0.45 20.79
C ASN A 7 34.46 0.79 21.67
N LYS A 8 33.41 1.32 21.08
CA LYS A 8 32.15 1.69 21.76
C LYS A 8 31.03 0.66 21.55
N GLY A 9 31.31 -0.48 20.91
CA GLY A 9 30.35 -1.52 20.65
C GLY A 9 30.22 -1.83 19.16
N ILE A 10 29.07 -2.42 18.81
CA ILE A 10 28.74 -2.79 17.44
C ILE A 10 27.83 -1.73 16.85
N HIS A 11 28.18 -1.22 15.69
CA HIS A 11 27.34 -0.29 14.91
C HIS A 11 26.93 -0.95 13.61
N VAL A 12 25.73 -0.60 13.14
CA VAL A 12 25.25 -1.00 11.81
C VAL A 12 26.05 -0.22 10.77
N SER A 13 26.68 -0.90 9.83
CA SER A 13 27.38 -0.26 8.72
C SER A 13 26.38 0.45 7.79
N ARG A 14 26.87 1.37 6.93
CA ARG A 14 26.04 2.01 5.90
C ARG A 14 25.39 0.99 4.97
N GLU A 15 26.13 -0.01 4.54
CA GLU A 15 25.62 -1.13 3.74
C GLU A 15 24.58 -1.93 4.52
N GLY A 16 24.80 -2.12 5.81
CA GLY A 16 23.85 -2.78 6.70
C GLY A 16 22.55 -1.99 6.86
N GLU A 17 22.61 -0.67 6.95
CA GLU A 17 21.40 0.16 7.00
C GLU A 17 20.58 0.06 5.72
N ILE A 18 21.24 0.04 4.56
CA ILE A 18 20.58 -0.15 3.28
C ILE A 18 19.91 -1.53 3.22
N PHE A 19 20.64 -2.57 3.62
CA PHE A 19 20.10 -3.94 3.68
C PHE A 19 18.89 -4.03 4.61
N LEU A 20 18.97 -3.44 5.81
CA LEU A 20 17.86 -3.45 6.77
C LEU A 20 16.64 -2.68 6.25
N GLY A 21 16.85 -1.62 5.47
CA GLY A 21 15.78 -0.90 4.81
C GLY A 21 15.00 -1.78 3.85
N TYR A 22 15.69 -2.51 2.99
CA TYR A 22 15.07 -3.48 2.09
C TYR A 22 14.42 -4.65 2.82
N ALA A 23 15.09 -5.15 3.87
CA ALA A 23 14.55 -6.24 4.68
C ALA A 23 13.23 -5.85 5.36
N ARG A 24 13.10 -4.63 5.85
CA ARG A 24 11.84 -4.13 6.41
C ARG A 24 10.73 -4.10 5.37
N GLN A 25 11.02 -3.68 4.14
CA GLN A 25 10.05 -3.70 3.06
C GLN A 25 9.56 -5.12 2.75
N VAL A 26 10.48 -6.10 2.72
CA VAL A 26 10.13 -7.50 2.52
C VAL A 26 9.22 -8.01 3.64
N LEU A 27 9.56 -7.70 4.89
CA LEU A 27 8.75 -8.10 6.06
C LEU A 27 7.37 -7.45 6.05
N GLU A 28 7.27 -6.18 5.66
CA GLU A 28 5.98 -5.50 5.52
C GLU A 28 5.10 -6.18 4.46
N GLN A 29 5.68 -6.54 3.31
CA GLN A 29 4.95 -7.24 2.25
C GLN A 29 4.54 -8.65 2.69
N ALA A 30 5.40 -9.38 3.40
CA ALA A 30 5.08 -10.68 3.95
C ALA A 30 3.93 -10.60 4.96
N ALA A 31 3.93 -9.59 5.83
CA ALA A 31 2.84 -9.35 6.77
C ALA A 31 1.51 -9.09 6.06
N LEU A 32 1.52 -8.35 4.96
CA LEU A 32 0.32 -8.11 4.15
C LEU A 32 -0.22 -9.39 3.52
N ILE A 33 0.66 -10.26 3.05
CA ILE A 33 0.27 -11.56 2.49
C ILE A 33 -0.39 -12.41 3.57
N GLU A 34 0.23 -12.51 4.75
CA GLU A 34 -0.32 -13.26 5.89
C GLU A 34 -1.69 -12.74 6.28
N GLU A 35 -1.84 -11.42 6.38
CA GLU A 35 -3.11 -10.80 6.74
C GLU A 35 -4.20 -11.10 5.72
N LYS A 36 -3.90 -10.96 4.42
CA LYS A 36 -4.87 -11.26 3.35
C LYS A 36 -5.30 -12.73 3.34
N TYR A 37 -4.39 -13.65 3.52
CA TYR A 37 -4.69 -15.08 3.55
C TYR A 37 -5.35 -15.52 4.84
N LYS A 38 -5.03 -14.89 5.96
CA LYS A 38 -5.65 -15.17 7.25
C LYS A 38 -7.15 -14.84 7.25
N HIS A 39 -7.52 -13.74 6.58
CA HIS A 39 -8.93 -13.35 6.43
C HIS A 39 -9.68 -14.20 5.41
N LYS A 40 -8.99 -14.86 4.49
CA LYS A 40 -9.60 -15.72 3.48
C LYS A 40 -10.29 -16.95 4.08
N SER A 41 -9.87 -17.41 5.24
CA SER A 41 -10.52 -18.48 6.00
C SER A 41 -11.85 -18.05 6.62
N GLY A 42 -12.12 -16.74 6.71
CA GLY A 42 -13.39 -16.18 7.17
C GLY A 42 -14.43 -15.94 6.07
N GLY A 43 -14.12 -16.23 4.82
CA GLY A 43 -15.06 -16.18 3.69
C GLY A 43 -15.21 -14.82 3.00
N LYS A 44 -14.70 -13.73 3.55
CA LYS A 44 -14.78 -12.40 2.92
C LYS A 44 -13.43 -11.94 2.41
N GLN A 45 -13.43 -11.41 1.19
CA GLN A 45 -12.26 -10.78 0.58
C GLN A 45 -12.28 -9.28 0.89
N GLU A 46 -11.16 -8.76 1.37
CA GLU A 46 -11.02 -7.32 1.60
C GLU A 46 -10.88 -6.56 0.28
N PHE A 47 -11.57 -5.44 0.20
CA PHE A 47 -11.48 -4.52 -0.92
C PHE A 47 -11.37 -3.09 -0.38
N CYS A 48 -10.21 -2.50 -0.52
CA CYS A 48 -9.91 -1.17 0.01
C CYS A 48 -9.73 -0.17 -1.13
N ILE A 49 -10.33 0.99 -0.97
CA ILE A 49 -10.16 2.12 -1.87
C ILE A 49 -9.52 3.27 -1.09
N SER A 50 -8.39 3.78 -1.56
CA SER A 50 -7.77 4.99 -1.02
C SER A 50 -8.10 6.18 -1.90
N THR A 51 -8.57 7.26 -1.31
CA THR A 51 -9.01 8.43 -2.05
C THR A 51 -8.71 9.72 -1.30
N GLN A 52 -8.61 10.83 -2.04
CA GLN A 52 -8.73 12.15 -1.45
C GLN A 52 -10.20 12.42 -1.10
N HIS A 53 -10.45 13.51 -0.40
CA HIS A 53 -11.81 13.87 0.00
C HIS A 53 -12.61 14.37 -1.20
N TYR A 54 -13.38 13.47 -1.81
CA TYR A 54 -14.30 13.78 -2.92
C TYR A 54 -15.68 13.22 -2.63
N SER A 55 -16.69 14.04 -2.78
CA SER A 55 -18.08 13.59 -2.60
C SER A 55 -18.48 12.53 -3.63
N PHE A 56 -18.01 12.64 -4.87
CA PHE A 56 -18.29 11.62 -5.90
C PHE A 56 -17.70 10.25 -5.53
N ALA A 57 -16.53 10.21 -4.89
CA ALA A 57 -15.89 8.97 -4.48
C ALA A 57 -16.69 8.27 -3.37
N VAL A 58 -17.18 9.02 -2.41
CA VAL A 58 -18.05 8.49 -1.34
C VAL A 58 -19.36 7.97 -1.92
N ASN A 59 -19.99 8.71 -2.81
CA ASN A 59 -21.22 8.28 -3.46
C ASN A 59 -21.03 7.01 -4.29
N ALA A 60 -19.97 6.95 -5.07
CA ALA A 60 -19.62 5.76 -5.84
C ALA A 60 -19.36 4.54 -4.94
N PHE A 61 -18.69 4.75 -3.82
CA PHE A 61 -18.43 3.71 -2.83
C PHE A 61 -19.73 3.17 -2.22
N VAL A 62 -20.66 4.05 -1.85
CA VAL A 62 -21.96 3.65 -1.33
C VAL A 62 -22.76 2.84 -2.36
N ASP A 63 -22.75 3.27 -3.63
CA ASP A 63 -23.41 2.56 -4.71
C ASP A 63 -22.78 1.17 -4.94
N LEU A 64 -21.47 1.07 -4.86
CA LEU A 64 -20.73 -0.18 -4.98
C LEU A 64 -21.17 -1.18 -3.89
N ILE A 65 -21.27 -0.71 -2.65
CA ILE A 65 -21.73 -1.55 -1.53
C ILE A 65 -23.18 -2.00 -1.74
N LYS A 66 -24.05 -1.12 -2.19
CA LYS A 66 -25.46 -1.43 -2.44
C LYS A 66 -25.61 -2.49 -3.53
N GLU A 67 -24.79 -2.42 -4.57
CA GLU A 67 -24.88 -3.32 -5.72
C GLU A 67 -24.28 -4.69 -5.43
N TYR A 68 -23.10 -4.73 -4.84
CA TYR A 68 -22.35 -5.98 -4.65
C TYR A 68 -22.47 -6.56 -3.24
N GLY A 69 -23.02 -5.80 -2.31
CA GLY A 69 -23.31 -6.26 -0.96
C GLY A 69 -22.07 -6.56 -0.13
N SER A 70 -22.29 -6.97 1.10
CA SER A 70 -21.25 -7.26 2.07
C SER A 70 -21.05 -8.75 2.35
N GLU A 71 -21.63 -9.63 1.56
CA GLU A 71 -21.55 -11.08 1.81
C GLU A 71 -20.21 -11.66 1.36
N ASN A 72 -19.67 -11.20 0.22
CA ASN A 72 -18.45 -11.73 -0.37
C ASN A 72 -17.24 -10.83 -0.17
N TYR A 73 -17.45 -9.54 0.15
CA TYR A 73 -16.39 -8.55 0.26
C TYR A 73 -16.53 -7.73 1.53
N ASP A 74 -15.40 -7.42 2.12
CA ASP A 74 -15.29 -6.44 3.18
C ASP A 74 -14.74 -5.15 2.57
N PHE A 75 -15.64 -4.19 2.30
CA PHE A 75 -15.30 -2.93 1.65
C PHE A 75 -14.83 -1.89 2.66
N SER A 76 -13.75 -1.21 2.35
CA SER A 76 -13.28 -0.07 3.13
C SER A 76 -12.89 1.10 2.24
N LEU A 77 -13.15 2.31 2.71
CA LEU A 77 -12.77 3.55 2.06
C LEU A 77 -11.84 4.31 2.99
N ARG A 78 -10.63 4.56 2.52
CA ARG A 78 -9.64 5.34 3.27
C ARG A 78 -9.46 6.70 2.61
N GLU A 79 -9.79 7.75 3.33
CA GLU A 79 -9.53 9.12 2.89
C GLU A 79 -8.16 9.57 3.39
N THR A 80 -7.30 9.95 2.47
CA THR A 80 -5.93 10.35 2.80
C THR A 80 -5.34 11.26 1.73
N GLN A 81 -4.08 11.61 1.87
CA GLN A 81 -3.39 12.51 0.96
C GLN A 81 -2.85 11.78 -0.26
N THR A 82 -2.61 12.54 -1.33
CA THR A 82 -2.12 12.00 -2.62
C THR A 82 -0.94 11.04 -2.48
N TYR A 83 0.06 11.44 -1.71
CA TYR A 83 1.25 10.62 -1.50
C TYR A 83 0.91 9.26 -0.88
N GLU A 84 0.07 9.27 0.14
CA GLU A 84 -0.34 8.04 0.82
C GLU A 84 -1.21 7.16 -0.06
N ILE A 85 -2.05 7.74 -0.91
CA ILE A 85 -2.85 6.99 -1.88
C ILE A 85 -1.95 6.22 -2.84
N ILE A 86 -0.94 6.89 -3.38
CA ILE A 86 0.03 6.27 -4.29
C ILE A 86 0.77 5.13 -3.59
N ASP A 87 1.23 5.37 -2.36
CA ASP A 87 1.93 4.38 -1.56
C ASP A 87 1.03 3.18 -1.23
N ASP A 88 -0.21 3.42 -0.84
CA ASP A 88 -1.17 2.37 -0.53
C ASP A 88 -1.39 1.43 -1.72
N VAL A 89 -1.56 1.97 -2.90
CA VAL A 89 -1.75 1.17 -4.12
C VAL A 89 -0.46 0.46 -4.51
N ALA A 90 0.67 1.15 -4.46
CA ALA A 90 1.97 0.58 -4.79
C ALA A 90 2.34 -0.60 -3.88
N ARG A 91 1.96 -0.53 -2.62
CA ARG A 91 2.19 -1.58 -1.62
C ARG A 91 1.06 -2.59 -1.50
N MET A 92 0.07 -2.52 -2.36
CA MET A 92 -1.10 -3.41 -2.36
C MET A 92 -1.94 -3.34 -1.08
N LYS A 93 -1.90 -2.23 -0.36
CA LYS A 93 -2.78 -1.96 0.77
C LYS A 93 -4.18 -1.58 0.33
N SER A 94 -4.29 -0.99 -0.85
CA SER A 94 -5.55 -0.65 -1.50
C SER A 94 -5.57 -1.17 -2.93
N GLU A 95 -6.71 -1.64 -3.36
CA GLU A 95 -6.92 -2.13 -4.72
C GLU A 95 -7.05 -0.99 -5.72
N ILE A 96 -7.64 0.13 -5.27
CA ILE A 96 -7.87 1.30 -6.12
C ILE A 96 -7.45 2.55 -5.37
N GLY A 97 -6.83 3.48 -6.11
CA GLY A 97 -6.55 4.83 -5.64
C GLY A 97 -7.26 5.86 -6.49
N ILE A 98 -7.88 6.84 -5.87
CA ILE A 98 -8.54 7.97 -6.53
C ILE A 98 -7.86 9.25 -6.08
N LEU A 99 -7.24 9.95 -7.02
CA LEU A 99 -6.51 11.18 -6.73
C LEU A 99 -6.62 12.19 -7.87
N TYR A 100 -6.34 13.44 -7.56
CA TYR A 100 -6.23 14.47 -8.58
C TYR A 100 -4.88 14.36 -9.28
N LEU A 101 -4.92 14.28 -10.59
CA LEU A 101 -3.72 14.15 -11.42
C LEU A 101 -3.20 15.53 -11.82
N ASN A 102 -1.97 15.83 -11.47
CA ASN A 102 -1.21 16.98 -11.95
C ASN A 102 0.12 16.49 -12.52
N GLU A 103 0.90 17.38 -13.12
CA GLU A 103 2.17 17.01 -13.77
C GLU A 103 3.14 16.32 -12.81
N PHE A 104 3.22 16.77 -11.57
CA PHE A 104 4.09 16.19 -10.57
C PHE A 104 3.64 14.78 -10.17
N ASN A 105 2.35 14.61 -9.85
CA ASN A 105 1.79 13.31 -9.48
C ASN A 105 1.86 12.31 -10.62
N ALA A 106 1.62 12.76 -11.84
CA ALA A 106 1.72 11.91 -13.03
C ALA A 106 3.13 11.35 -13.21
N SER A 107 4.16 12.18 -13.00
CA SER A 107 5.55 11.77 -13.08
C SER A 107 5.90 10.71 -12.02
N VAL A 108 5.46 10.92 -10.79
CA VAL A 108 5.68 9.97 -9.68
C VAL A 108 4.97 8.64 -9.94
N LEU A 109 3.72 8.70 -10.37
CA LEU A 109 2.93 7.52 -10.73
C LEU A 109 3.58 6.72 -11.86
N GLU A 110 4.04 7.39 -12.90
CA GLU A 110 4.70 6.73 -14.02
C GLU A 110 5.95 5.96 -13.59
N LYS A 111 6.76 6.54 -12.70
CA LYS A 111 7.94 5.89 -12.15
C LYS A 111 7.59 4.66 -11.32
N ILE A 112 6.56 4.76 -10.48
CA ILE A 112 6.09 3.64 -9.64
C ILE A 112 5.52 2.53 -10.50
N MET A 113 4.73 2.86 -11.51
CA MET A 113 4.15 1.89 -12.43
C MET A 113 5.23 1.13 -13.21
N LYS A 114 6.25 1.82 -13.68
CA LYS A 114 7.39 1.19 -14.37
C LYS A 114 8.22 0.30 -13.45
N ALA A 115 8.32 0.64 -12.17
CA ALA A 115 9.10 -0.12 -11.21
C ALA A 115 8.38 -1.36 -10.69
N ASN A 116 7.06 -1.28 -10.48
CA ASN A 116 6.28 -2.31 -9.79
C ASN A 116 5.34 -3.10 -10.70
N PHE A 117 5.01 -2.57 -11.86
CA PHE A 117 4.09 -3.21 -12.79
C PHE A 117 4.73 -3.24 -14.17
N TYR A 118 4.91 -4.43 -14.69
CA TYR A 118 5.31 -4.62 -16.09
C TYR A 118 4.09 -4.34 -16.97
N LEU A 119 3.88 -3.08 -17.26
CA LEU A 119 2.87 -2.68 -18.22
C LEU A 119 3.46 -2.59 -19.62
#